data_3b49e401a076587e9871600627cf0a19
#
_entry.id   3b49e401a076587e9871600627cf0a19
#
_cell.length_a   1.000
_cell.length_b   1.000
_cell.length_c   1.000
_cell.angle_alpha   90.00
_cell.angle_beta   90.00
_cell.angle_gamma   90.00
#
_symmetry.space_group_name_H-M   'P 1'
#
loop_
_entity.id
_entity.type
_entity.pdbx_description
1 polymer ?
#
loop_
_entity_poly.entity_id
_entity_poly.type
_entity_poly.pdbx_seq_one_letter_code
_entity_poly.pdbx_strand_id
1 'polypeptide(L)'
;MTTAGTGRPAVEGLRERKKRATRRQLSDTATRMFLERGFDAVRVADVGEACGVSEKTVFNYFPSKEALLLDRLEATADALRTHLPDPALTPVSAILTILDHELHGLATALAADADQDRALAQYRKFGDLIRNTPSLRAYQSDAADRFVDVAAEALAARTGLRPDDPEPQIAAATLLGLWRVQFRALRTHVRPGHPLSDAIDAVAGEVRRAARLAEAGLATFPAPAKPR
;
A
#
# COMPACT_ATOMS: atom_id res chain seq x y z
N MET A 1 36.77 -28.10 0.65
CA MET A 1 35.78 -27.99 1.75
C MET A 1 35.57 -26.52 2.02
N THR A 2 34.55 -25.94 1.45
CA THR A 2 34.26 -24.51 1.58
C THR A 2 32.88 -24.43 2.26
N THR A 3 32.85 -23.94 3.50
CA THR A 3 31.66 -23.81 4.33
C THR A 3 30.79 -22.67 3.84
N ALA A 4 29.58 -23.01 3.41
CA ALA A 4 28.54 -22.04 3.09
C ALA A 4 28.07 -21.35 4.38
N GLY A 5 28.32 -20.04 4.47
CA GLY A 5 27.82 -19.18 5.54
C GLY A 5 26.32 -18.94 5.36
N THR A 6 25.51 -19.60 6.19
CA THR A 6 24.08 -19.31 6.36
C THR A 6 23.93 -17.93 7.01
N GLY A 7 23.60 -16.92 6.21
CA GLY A 7 23.22 -15.60 6.72
C GLY A 7 21.95 -15.70 7.56
N ARG A 8 22.07 -15.65 8.89
CA ARG A 8 20.93 -15.47 9.81
C ARG A 8 20.25 -14.15 9.46
N PRO A 9 18.91 -14.11 9.32
CA PRO A 9 18.21 -12.85 9.20
C PRO A 9 18.56 -11.97 10.41
N ALA A 10 18.92 -10.72 10.16
CA ALA A 10 19.26 -9.75 11.20
C ALA A 10 18.07 -9.65 12.17
N VAL A 11 18.30 -10.00 13.43
CA VAL A 11 17.28 -9.86 14.48
C VAL A 11 17.00 -8.37 14.64
N GLU A 12 15.82 -7.94 14.25
CA GLU A 12 15.37 -6.57 14.40
C GLU A 12 15.53 -6.11 15.85
N GLY A 13 16.21 -4.97 16.03
CA GLY A 13 16.53 -4.45 17.34
C GLY A 13 15.27 -4.07 18.13
N LEU A 14 15.33 -4.20 19.46
CA LEU A 14 14.24 -3.86 20.38
C LEU A 14 13.69 -2.43 20.14
N ARG A 15 14.57 -1.50 19.75
CA ARG A 15 14.20 -0.10 19.45
C ARG A 15 13.30 -0.01 18.23
N GLU A 16 13.61 -0.72 17.15
CA GLU A 16 12.80 -0.73 15.92
C GLU A 16 11.45 -1.41 16.14
N ARG A 17 11.43 -2.51 16.92
CA ARG A 17 10.15 -3.15 17.32
C ARG A 17 9.26 -2.23 18.11
N LYS A 18 9.82 -1.48 19.09
CA LYS A 18 9.08 -0.48 19.88
C LYS A 18 8.58 0.66 18.99
N LYS A 19 9.41 1.17 18.08
CA LYS A 19 9.03 2.22 17.12
C LYS A 19 7.85 1.79 16.26
N ARG A 20 7.89 0.59 15.68
CA ARG A 20 6.78 0.05 14.89
C ARG A 20 5.52 -0.18 15.71
N ALA A 21 5.65 -0.69 16.94
CA ALA A 21 4.50 -0.88 17.83
C ALA A 21 3.81 0.45 18.16
N THR A 22 4.58 1.49 18.51
CA THR A 22 4.06 2.84 18.76
C THR A 22 3.40 3.43 17.49
N ARG A 23 4.04 3.31 16.32
CA ARG A 23 3.47 3.76 15.04
C ARG A 23 2.11 3.09 14.76
N ARG A 24 2.04 1.78 14.92
CA ARG A 24 0.78 1.03 14.75
C ARG A 24 -0.28 1.49 15.75
N GLN A 25 0.06 1.58 17.04
CA GLN A 25 -0.87 2.04 18.07
C GLN A 25 -1.48 3.42 17.73
N LEU A 26 -0.65 4.36 17.28
CA LEU A 26 -1.09 5.71 16.88
C LEU A 26 -2.04 5.65 15.69
N SER A 27 -1.69 4.92 14.63
CA SER A 27 -2.52 4.77 13.42
C SER A 27 -3.85 4.08 13.73
N ASP A 28 -3.85 2.99 14.50
CA ASP A 28 -5.06 2.25 14.88
C ASP A 28 -5.99 3.11 15.74
N THR A 29 -5.44 3.84 16.71
CA THR A 29 -6.21 4.74 17.57
C THR A 29 -6.80 5.88 16.76
N ALA A 30 -6.02 6.52 15.89
CA ALA A 30 -6.48 7.59 15.02
C ALA A 30 -7.60 7.11 14.09
N THR A 31 -7.41 5.95 13.44
CA THR A 31 -8.41 5.36 12.54
C THR A 31 -9.73 5.13 13.26
N ARG A 32 -9.71 4.55 14.45
CA ARG A 32 -10.92 4.35 15.27
C ARG A 32 -11.60 5.68 15.59
N MET A 33 -10.84 6.69 16.06
CA MET A 33 -11.39 8.00 16.41
C MET A 33 -11.99 8.70 15.19
N PHE A 34 -11.33 8.64 14.03
CA PHE A 34 -11.84 9.22 12.78
C PHE A 34 -13.12 8.52 12.30
N LEU A 35 -13.21 7.21 12.44
CA LEU A 35 -14.42 6.47 12.09
C LEU A 35 -15.60 6.76 13.05
N GLU A 36 -15.32 7.02 14.32
CA GLU A 36 -16.35 7.30 15.32
C GLU A 36 -16.85 8.75 15.24
N ARG A 37 -15.95 9.72 15.09
CA ARG A 37 -16.26 11.16 15.27
C ARG A 37 -16.19 11.97 13.97
N GLY A 38 -15.67 11.38 12.88
CA GLY A 38 -15.34 12.07 11.64
C GLY A 38 -13.91 12.64 11.64
N PHE A 39 -13.35 12.78 10.42
CA PHE A 39 -11.95 13.19 10.26
C PHE A 39 -11.71 14.59 10.86
N ASP A 40 -12.55 15.58 10.53
CA ASP A 40 -12.30 16.97 10.91
C ASP A 40 -12.44 17.24 12.41
N ALA A 41 -13.30 16.50 13.09
CA ALA A 41 -13.59 16.67 14.52
C ALA A 41 -12.48 16.17 15.46
N VAL A 42 -11.54 15.36 14.96
CA VAL A 42 -10.43 14.79 15.77
C VAL A 42 -9.18 15.59 15.54
N ARG A 43 -8.50 16.06 16.60
CA ARG A 43 -7.19 16.72 16.53
C ARG A 43 -6.07 15.70 16.72
N VAL A 44 -4.87 16.01 16.20
CA VAL A 44 -3.68 15.16 16.40
C VAL A 44 -3.32 15.07 17.89
N ALA A 45 -3.53 16.14 18.64
CA ALA A 45 -3.35 16.17 20.11
C ALA A 45 -4.24 15.14 20.81
N ASP A 46 -5.50 14.98 20.37
CA ASP A 46 -6.45 14.03 20.96
C ASP A 46 -5.98 12.57 20.76
N VAL A 47 -5.38 12.29 19.61
CA VAL A 47 -4.76 10.97 19.32
C VAL A 47 -3.55 10.73 20.21
N GLY A 48 -2.70 11.75 20.38
CA GLY A 48 -1.54 11.70 21.28
C GLY A 48 -1.97 11.41 22.72
N GLU A 49 -2.94 12.15 23.24
CA GLU A 49 -3.51 11.94 24.57
C GLU A 49 -4.03 10.52 24.77
N ALA A 50 -4.83 10.02 23.81
CA ALA A 50 -5.39 8.67 23.86
C ALA A 50 -4.30 7.55 23.83
N CYS A 51 -3.10 7.85 23.32
CA CYS A 51 -1.96 6.93 23.28
C CYS A 51 -0.91 7.20 24.38
N GLY A 52 -1.12 8.20 25.25
CA GLY A 52 -0.19 8.57 26.32
C GLY A 52 1.09 9.24 25.84
N VAL A 53 1.05 9.93 24.68
CA VAL A 53 2.20 10.64 24.12
C VAL A 53 1.84 12.09 23.77
N SER A 54 2.86 12.94 23.62
CA SER A 54 2.65 14.32 23.19
C SER A 54 2.29 14.42 21.70
N GLU A 55 1.60 15.49 21.30
CA GLU A 55 1.33 15.81 19.89
C GLU A 55 2.63 15.87 19.07
N LYS A 56 3.69 16.48 19.63
CA LYS A 56 5.02 16.49 19.01
C LYS A 56 5.55 15.07 18.75
N THR A 57 5.28 14.14 19.66
CA THR A 57 5.65 12.74 19.47
C THR A 57 4.89 12.12 18.31
N VAL A 58 3.59 12.42 18.16
CA VAL A 58 2.80 11.94 17.00
C VAL A 58 3.41 12.46 15.69
N PHE A 59 3.75 13.75 15.60
CA PHE A 59 4.40 14.33 14.40
C PHE A 59 5.79 13.78 14.11
N ASN A 60 6.49 13.19 15.08
CA ASN A 60 7.74 12.45 14.83
C ASN A 60 7.52 11.13 14.08
N TYR A 61 6.31 10.57 14.12
CA TYR A 61 5.93 9.33 13.40
C TYR A 61 5.16 9.59 12.11
N PHE A 62 4.37 10.68 12.06
CA PHE A 62 3.46 10.98 10.97
C PHE A 62 3.55 12.47 10.61
N PRO A 63 3.91 12.82 9.36
CA PRO A 63 4.12 14.20 8.97
C PRO A 63 2.83 15.03 8.93
N SER A 64 1.67 14.38 8.89
CA SER A 64 0.36 15.04 8.85
C SER A 64 -0.72 14.18 9.50
N LYS A 65 -1.90 14.76 9.68
CA LYS A 65 -3.09 14.07 10.19
C LYS A 65 -3.59 13.02 9.19
N GLU A 66 -3.48 13.30 7.89
CA GLU A 66 -3.83 12.37 6.81
C GLU A 66 -2.93 11.13 6.84
N ALA A 67 -1.64 11.31 7.14
CA ALA A 67 -0.68 10.22 7.26
C ALA A 67 -1.03 9.23 8.38
N LEU A 68 -1.70 9.67 9.45
CA LEU A 68 -2.18 8.78 10.52
C LEU A 68 -3.21 7.76 10.01
N LEU A 69 -4.07 8.17 9.08
CA LEU A 69 -5.10 7.30 8.50
C LEU A 69 -4.56 6.48 7.32
N LEU A 70 -3.66 7.07 6.54
CA LEU A 70 -3.15 6.51 5.30
C LEU A 70 -1.72 5.96 5.46
N ASP A 71 -1.40 5.43 6.63
CA ASP A 71 -0.07 4.91 7.00
C ASP A 71 0.47 3.83 6.05
N ARG A 72 -0.42 3.04 5.44
CA ARG A 72 -0.04 1.97 4.50
C ARG A 72 0.60 2.47 3.21
N LEU A 73 0.44 3.74 2.84
CA LEU A 73 1.03 4.29 1.62
C LEU A 73 2.56 4.24 1.64
N GLU A 74 3.20 4.40 2.81
CA GLU A 74 4.65 4.24 2.93
C GLU A 74 5.12 2.81 2.63
N ALA A 75 4.37 1.82 3.14
CA ALA A 75 4.68 0.41 2.89
C ALA A 75 4.57 0.05 1.40
N THR A 76 3.60 0.64 0.68
CA THR A 76 3.47 0.47 -0.78
C THR A 76 4.68 1.07 -1.51
N ALA A 77 5.15 2.26 -1.13
CA ALA A 77 6.35 2.86 -1.71
C ALA A 77 7.60 1.98 -1.50
N ASP A 78 7.77 1.42 -0.32
CA ASP A 78 8.89 0.52 0.00
C ASP A 78 8.80 -0.79 -0.79
N ALA A 79 7.59 -1.33 -0.96
CA ALA A 79 7.37 -2.50 -1.78
C ALA A 79 7.71 -2.26 -3.26
N LEU A 80 7.36 -1.09 -3.82
CA LEU A 80 7.75 -0.68 -5.18
C LEU A 80 9.28 -0.63 -5.33
N ARG A 81 9.99 0.00 -4.38
CA ARG A 81 11.47 0.08 -4.38
C ARG A 81 12.13 -1.29 -4.27
N THR A 82 11.46 -2.25 -3.64
CA THR A 82 11.99 -3.60 -3.41
C THR A 82 11.75 -4.52 -4.60
N HIS A 83 10.53 -4.54 -5.14
CA HIS A 83 10.13 -5.55 -6.12
C HIS A 83 10.35 -5.12 -7.58
N LEU A 84 10.18 -3.83 -7.92
CA LEU A 84 10.34 -3.38 -9.29
C LEU A 84 11.77 -3.52 -9.84
N PRO A 85 12.84 -3.31 -9.05
CA PRO A 85 14.20 -3.50 -9.54
C PRO A 85 14.58 -4.97 -9.74
N ASP A 86 13.84 -5.95 -9.19
CA ASP A 86 14.19 -7.36 -9.27
C ASP A 86 14.18 -7.86 -10.73
N PRO A 87 15.34 -8.24 -11.28
CA PRO A 87 15.43 -8.70 -12.67
C PRO A 87 14.77 -10.07 -12.91
N ALA A 88 14.49 -10.84 -11.86
CA ALA A 88 13.81 -12.12 -11.96
C ALA A 88 12.31 -11.98 -12.23
N LEU A 89 11.75 -10.78 -11.99
CA LEU A 89 10.33 -10.48 -12.18
C LEU A 89 10.13 -9.60 -13.43
N THR A 90 9.04 -9.80 -14.17
CA THR A 90 8.57 -8.77 -15.11
C THR A 90 8.02 -7.59 -14.31
N PRO A 91 7.99 -6.36 -14.85
CA PRO A 91 7.38 -5.23 -14.14
C PRO A 91 5.94 -5.50 -13.69
N VAL A 92 5.15 -6.17 -14.54
CA VAL A 92 3.76 -6.54 -14.20
C VAL A 92 3.72 -7.58 -13.08
N SER A 93 4.58 -8.62 -13.12
CA SER A 93 4.61 -9.64 -12.07
C SER A 93 5.09 -9.08 -10.72
N ALA A 94 6.01 -8.11 -10.71
CA ALA A 94 6.41 -7.40 -9.50
C ALA A 94 5.22 -6.67 -8.85
N ILE A 95 4.44 -5.95 -9.65
CA ILE A 95 3.23 -5.27 -9.17
C ILE A 95 2.17 -6.24 -8.68
N LEU A 96 1.93 -7.34 -9.42
CA LEU A 96 0.98 -8.36 -8.98
C LEU A 96 1.37 -8.98 -7.64
N THR A 97 2.66 -9.18 -7.38
CA THR A 97 3.15 -9.67 -6.09
C THR A 97 2.81 -8.70 -4.96
N ILE A 98 2.97 -7.39 -5.17
CA ILE A 98 2.63 -6.37 -4.18
C ILE A 98 1.12 -6.34 -3.92
N LEU A 99 0.32 -6.27 -5.00
CA LEU A 99 -1.14 -6.22 -4.91
C LEU A 99 -1.74 -7.46 -4.25
N ASP A 100 -1.21 -8.64 -4.56
CA ASP A 100 -1.61 -9.89 -3.95
C ASP A 100 -1.30 -9.93 -2.46
N HIS A 101 -0.10 -9.47 -2.06
CA HIS A 101 0.27 -9.35 -0.66
C HIS A 101 -0.65 -8.38 0.11
N GLU A 102 -0.96 -7.21 -0.46
CA GLU A 102 -1.89 -6.25 0.13
C GLU A 102 -3.30 -6.82 0.27
N LEU A 103 -3.78 -7.51 -0.77
CA LEU A 103 -5.10 -8.13 -0.79
C LEU A 103 -5.22 -9.25 0.25
N HIS A 104 -4.22 -10.14 0.35
CA HIS A 104 -4.16 -11.18 1.36
C HIS A 104 -4.07 -10.61 2.78
N GLY A 105 -3.29 -9.57 2.99
CA GLY A 105 -3.21 -8.87 4.28
C GLY A 105 -4.56 -8.29 4.71
N LEU A 106 -5.30 -7.69 3.78
CA LEU A 106 -6.66 -7.19 4.03
C LEU A 106 -7.61 -8.35 4.35
N ALA A 107 -7.60 -9.41 3.54
CA ALA A 107 -8.44 -10.58 3.75
C ALA A 107 -8.21 -11.20 5.13
N THR A 108 -6.94 -11.37 5.51
CA THR A 108 -6.56 -11.90 6.82
C THR A 108 -7.05 -11.00 7.96
N ALA A 109 -6.91 -9.69 7.83
CA ALA A 109 -7.36 -8.73 8.83
C ALA A 109 -8.89 -8.75 9.00
N LEU A 110 -9.64 -8.85 7.90
CA LEU A 110 -11.11 -8.93 7.94
C LEU A 110 -11.60 -10.29 8.48
N ALA A 111 -10.91 -11.37 8.18
CA ALA A 111 -11.25 -12.71 8.66
C ALA A 111 -10.93 -12.93 10.15
N ALA A 112 -10.01 -12.15 10.70
CA ALA A 112 -9.61 -12.26 12.11
C ALA A 112 -10.63 -11.66 13.10
N ASP A 113 -11.57 -10.83 12.64
CA ASP A 113 -12.64 -10.27 13.50
C ASP A 113 -13.72 -11.34 13.74
N ALA A 114 -14.10 -11.55 14.99
CA ALA A 114 -15.15 -12.49 15.37
C ALA A 114 -16.52 -12.12 14.75
N ASP A 115 -16.75 -10.84 14.46
CA ASP A 115 -17.92 -10.32 13.76
C ASP A 115 -17.50 -9.79 12.38
N GLN A 116 -17.52 -10.69 11.40
CA GLN A 116 -17.09 -10.39 10.03
C GLN A 116 -17.95 -9.30 9.37
N ASP A 117 -19.26 -9.29 9.59
CA ASP A 117 -20.14 -8.27 9.01
C ASP A 117 -19.83 -6.88 9.57
N ARG A 118 -19.51 -6.79 10.85
CA ARG A 118 -19.01 -5.55 11.48
C ARG A 118 -17.68 -5.10 10.88
N ALA A 119 -16.74 -6.01 10.71
CA ALA A 119 -15.43 -5.70 10.10
C ALA A 119 -15.59 -5.18 8.67
N LEU A 120 -16.45 -5.83 7.88
CA LEU A 120 -16.75 -5.40 6.50
C LEU A 120 -17.44 -4.03 6.48
N ALA A 121 -18.39 -3.78 7.40
CA ALA A 121 -19.04 -2.47 7.52
C ALA A 121 -18.03 -1.37 7.90
N GLN A 122 -17.11 -1.63 8.83
CA GLN A 122 -16.05 -0.70 9.20
C GLN A 122 -15.08 -0.43 8.04
N TYR A 123 -14.68 -1.45 7.29
CA TYR A 123 -13.84 -1.29 6.11
C TYR A 123 -14.51 -0.39 5.06
N ARG A 124 -15.80 -0.57 4.81
CA ARG A 124 -16.57 0.31 3.91
C ARG A 124 -16.63 1.74 4.43
N LYS A 125 -16.92 1.92 5.73
CA LYS A 125 -16.95 3.24 6.39
C LYS A 125 -15.59 3.96 6.27
N PHE A 126 -14.50 3.21 6.39
CA PHE A 126 -13.15 3.74 6.15
C PHE A 126 -12.98 4.25 4.71
N GLY A 127 -13.39 3.47 3.71
CA GLY A 127 -13.37 3.90 2.32
C GLY A 127 -14.26 5.11 2.03
N ASP A 128 -15.45 5.19 2.69
CA ASP A 128 -16.35 6.34 2.59
C ASP A 128 -15.72 7.59 3.22
N LEU A 129 -15.07 7.46 4.37
CA LEU A 129 -14.37 8.55 5.03
C LEU A 129 -13.32 9.18 4.10
N ILE A 130 -12.49 8.36 3.46
CA ILE A 130 -11.48 8.86 2.51
C ILE A 130 -12.15 9.60 1.33
N ARG A 131 -13.19 9.01 0.75
CA ARG A 131 -13.86 9.60 -0.42
C ARG A 131 -14.59 10.91 -0.13
N ASN A 132 -15.13 11.04 1.07
CA ASN A 132 -15.94 12.20 1.45
C ASN A 132 -15.13 13.33 2.10
N THR A 133 -13.83 13.10 2.42
CA THR A 133 -12.95 14.10 3.03
C THR A 133 -12.00 14.66 1.97
N PRO A 134 -12.12 15.95 1.58
CA PRO A 134 -11.29 16.53 0.51
C PRO A 134 -9.79 16.43 0.77
N SER A 135 -9.32 16.68 2.00
CA SER A 135 -7.89 16.62 2.33
C SER A 135 -7.31 15.21 2.23
N LEU A 136 -8.09 14.17 2.61
CA LEU A 136 -7.69 12.78 2.45
C LEU A 136 -7.59 12.37 0.97
N ARG A 137 -8.50 12.85 0.13
CA ARG A 137 -8.42 12.62 -1.32
C ARG A 137 -7.20 13.29 -1.94
N ALA A 138 -6.92 14.55 -1.56
CA ALA A 138 -5.74 15.26 -2.01
C ALA A 138 -4.46 14.52 -1.60
N TYR A 139 -4.35 14.14 -0.33
CA TYR A 139 -3.21 13.37 0.17
C TYR A 139 -3.02 12.04 -0.56
N GLN A 140 -4.11 11.34 -0.86
CA GLN A 140 -4.07 10.09 -1.63
C GLN A 140 -3.65 10.31 -3.09
N SER A 141 -4.08 11.42 -3.71
CA SER A 141 -3.66 11.81 -5.06
C SER A 141 -2.17 12.11 -5.11
N ASP A 142 -1.67 12.95 -4.19
CA ASP A 142 -0.24 13.27 -4.08
C ASP A 142 0.61 12.02 -3.82
N ALA A 143 0.09 11.07 -3.05
CA ALA A 143 0.78 9.79 -2.83
C ALA A 143 0.83 8.95 -4.11
N ALA A 144 -0.25 8.94 -4.90
CA ALA A 144 -0.29 8.21 -6.17
C ALA A 144 0.73 8.79 -7.17
N ASP A 145 0.86 10.11 -7.24
CA ASP A 145 1.87 10.78 -8.08
C ASP A 145 3.29 10.39 -7.63
N ARG A 146 3.57 10.46 -6.32
CA ARG A 146 4.87 9.98 -5.77
C ARG A 146 5.15 8.50 -6.07
N PHE A 147 4.12 7.65 -6.13
CA PHE A 147 4.31 6.24 -6.50
C PHE A 147 4.68 6.09 -7.98
N VAL A 148 4.15 6.94 -8.87
CA VAL A 148 4.59 6.99 -10.27
C VAL A 148 6.08 7.32 -10.35
N ASP A 149 6.53 8.34 -9.61
CA ASP A 149 7.95 8.72 -9.58
C ASP A 149 8.83 7.58 -9.06
N VAL A 150 8.47 6.97 -7.93
CA VAL A 150 9.21 5.83 -7.36
C VAL A 150 9.27 4.64 -8.32
N ALA A 151 8.16 4.36 -8.99
CA ALA A 151 8.11 3.27 -9.97
C ALA A 151 8.93 3.59 -11.21
N ALA A 152 8.88 4.84 -11.71
CA ALA A 152 9.67 5.29 -12.85
C ALA A 152 11.18 5.23 -12.55
N GLU A 153 11.61 5.68 -11.36
CA GLU A 153 13.00 5.55 -10.89
C GLU A 153 13.46 4.09 -10.89
N ALA A 154 12.65 3.19 -10.32
CA ALA A 154 12.98 1.76 -10.25
C ALA A 154 13.06 1.10 -11.63
N LEU A 155 12.15 1.45 -12.54
CA LEU A 155 12.12 0.95 -13.92
C LEU A 155 13.28 1.51 -14.75
N ALA A 156 13.62 2.78 -14.58
CA ALA A 156 14.76 3.42 -15.23
C ALA A 156 16.08 2.77 -14.82
N ALA A 157 16.28 2.58 -13.50
CA ALA A 157 17.47 1.89 -12.97
C ALA A 157 17.64 0.47 -13.53
N ARG A 158 16.52 -0.23 -13.74
CA ARG A 158 16.49 -1.58 -14.31
C ARG A 158 16.91 -1.63 -15.78
N THR A 159 16.59 -0.61 -16.55
CA THR A 159 16.77 -0.58 -18.02
C THR A 159 17.93 0.27 -18.48
N GLY A 160 18.55 1.06 -17.58
CA GLY A 160 19.60 2.01 -17.91
C GLY A 160 19.08 3.31 -18.55
N LEU A 161 17.76 3.55 -18.51
CA LEU A 161 17.12 4.78 -18.92
C LEU A 161 17.17 5.82 -17.80
N ARG A 162 16.76 7.07 -18.10
CA ARG A 162 16.54 8.08 -17.08
C ARG A 162 15.11 8.00 -16.54
N PRO A 163 14.85 8.35 -15.28
CA PRO A 163 13.49 8.36 -14.72
C PRO A 163 12.51 9.24 -15.51
N ASP A 164 12.99 10.35 -16.10
CA ASP A 164 12.18 11.30 -16.87
C ASP A 164 11.98 10.88 -18.35
N ASP A 165 12.58 9.78 -18.79
CA ASP A 165 12.34 9.30 -20.15
C ASP A 165 10.89 8.78 -20.27
N PRO A 166 10.26 8.90 -21.46
CA PRO A 166 8.84 8.59 -21.60
C PRO A 166 8.49 7.12 -21.33
N GLU A 167 9.39 6.18 -21.56
CA GLU A 167 9.16 4.75 -21.36
C GLU A 167 8.98 4.40 -19.88
N PRO A 168 9.89 4.76 -18.93
CA PRO A 168 9.67 4.55 -17.50
C PRO A 168 8.41 5.27 -16.98
N GLN A 169 8.13 6.49 -17.43
CA GLN A 169 6.98 7.26 -16.99
C GLN A 169 5.66 6.59 -17.38
N ILE A 170 5.49 6.21 -18.65
CA ILE A 170 4.24 5.58 -19.10
C ILE A 170 4.10 4.16 -18.52
N ALA A 171 5.20 3.43 -18.37
CA ALA A 171 5.18 2.12 -17.74
C ALA A 171 4.76 2.22 -16.28
N ALA A 172 5.31 3.14 -15.50
CA ALA A 172 4.94 3.40 -14.11
C ALA A 172 3.44 3.74 -13.99
N ALA A 173 2.96 4.71 -14.79
CA ALA A 173 1.55 5.11 -14.77
C ALA A 173 0.61 3.94 -15.13
N THR A 174 0.99 3.12 -16.11
CA THR A 174 0.22 1.93 -16.52
C THR A 174 0.15 0.91 -15.39
N LEU A 175 1.28 0.61 -14.78
CA LEU A 175 1.39 -0.35 -13.67
C LEU A 175 0.59 0.09 -12.45
N LEU A 176 0.67 1.38 -12.07
CA LEU A 176 -0.09 1.92 -10.95
C LEU A 176 -1.60 2.01 -11.24
N GLY A 177 -2.00 1.96 -12.50
CA GLY A 177 -3.39 1.76 -12.89
C GLY A 177 -4.02 0.50 -12.30
N LEU A 178 -3.22 -0.54 -12.00
CA LEU A 178 -3.71 -1.79 -11.40
C LEU A 178 -4.21 -1.60 -9.96
N TRP A 179 -3.63 -0.67 -9.16
CA TRP A 179 -4.18 -0.29 -7.85
C TRP A 179 -5.58 0.31 -7.95
N ARG A 180 -5.82 1.13 -8.98
CA ARG A 180 -7.16 1.69 -9.21
C ARG A 180 -8.18 0.59 -9.50
N VAL A 181 -7.78 -0.43 -10.26
CA VAL A 181 -8.63 -1.61 -10.51
C VAL A 181 -8.90 -2.35 -9.21
N GLN A 182 -7.86 -2.65 -8.41
CA GLN A 182 -8.01 -3.35 -7.13
C GLN A 182 -8.93 -2.58 -6.17
N PHE A 183 -8.71 -1.28 -5.96
CA PHE A 183 -9.56 -0.49 -5.07
C PHE A 183 -11.01 -0.41 -5.55
N ARG A 184 -11.23 -0.32 -6.86
CA ARG A 184 -12.58 -0.34 -7.43
C ARG A 184 -13.25 -1.70 -7.22
N ALA A 185 -12.54 -2.79 -7.50
CA ALA A 185 -13.04 -4.15 -7.31
C ALA A 185 -13.36 -4.43 -5.83
N LEU A 186 -12.49 -4.03 -4.89
CA LEU A 186 -12.73 -4.14 -3.45
C LEU A 186 -14.04 -3.45 -3.06
N ARG A 187 -14.29 -2.25 -3.54
CA ARG A 187 -15.55 -1.53 -3.26
C ARG A 187 -16.78 -2.24 -3.82
N THR A 188 -16.60 -2.92 -4.96
CA THR A 188 -17.69 -3.61 -5.66
C THR A 188 -18.03 -4.92 -4.97
N HIS A 189 -17.02 -5.70 -4.59
CA HIS A 189 -17.21 -7.08 -4.15
C HIS A 189 -17.22 -7.25 -2.63
N VAL A 190 -16.42 -6.47 -1.88
CA VAL A 190 -16.35 -6.57 -0.41
C VAL A 190 -17.57 -5.90 0.22
N ARG A 191 -18.58 -6.72 0.60
CA ARG A 191 -19.86 -6.27 1.14
C ARG A 191 -20.35 -7.21 2.25
N PRO A 192 -21.03 -6.69 3.27
CA PRO A 192 -21.74 -7.54 4.24
C PRO A 192 -22.70 -8.51 3.54
N GLY A 193 -22.85 -9.69 4.10
CA GLY A 193 -23.74 -10.73 3.55
C GLY A 193 -23.20 -11.49 2.34
N HIS A 194 -21.94 -11.26 1.92
CA HIS A 194 -21.26 -12.02 0.87
C HIS A 194 -20.04 -12.71 1.44
N PRO A 195 -19.74 -13.97 1.04
CA PRO A 195 -18.53 -14.66 1.48
C PRO A 195 -17.29 -13.84 1.11
N LEU A 196 -16.42 -13.61 2.11
CA LEU A 196 -15.19 -12.84 1.91
C LEU A 196 -14.25 -13.52 0.89
N SER A 197 -14.19 -14.87 0.90
CA SER A 197 -13.42 -15.65 -0.08
C SER A 197 -13.79 -15.29 -1.52
N ASP A 198 -15.09 -15.33 -1.82
CA ASP A 198 -15.61 -15.06 -3.17
C ASP A 198 -15.32 -13.62 -3.60
N ALA A 199 -15.45 -12.69 -2.66
CA ALA A 199 -15.11 -11.28 -2.90
C ALA A 199 -13.61 -11.10 -3.22
N ILE A 200 -12.72 -11.74 -2.49
CA ILE A 200 -11.26 -11.70 -2.71
C ILE A 200 -10.91 -12.34 -4.06
N ASP A 201 -11.49 -13.48 -4.40
CA ASP A 201 -11.27 -14.16 -5.68
C ASP A 201 -11.74 -13.30 -6.86
N ALA A 202 -12.89 -12.64 -6.73
CA ALA A 202 -13.40 -11.71 -7.75
C ALA A 202 -12.46 -10.52 -7.95
N VAL A 203 -11.96 -9.91 -6.85
CA VAL A 203 -10.97 -8.82 -6.90
C VAL A 203 -9.69 -9.27 -7.61
N ALA A 204 -9.11 -10.39 -7.17
CA ALA A 204 -7.91 -10.95 -7.78
C ALA A 204 -8.12 -11.26 -9.28
N GLY A 205 -9.31 -11.76 -9.64
CA GLY A 205 -9.70 -12.02 -11.03
C GLY A 205 -9.72 -10.75 -11.88
N GLU A 206 -10.29 -9.65 -11.38
CA GLU A 206 -10.31 -8.35 -12.08
C GLU A 206 -8.90 -7.78 -12.26
N VAL A 207 -8.08 -7.81 -11.21
CA VAL A 207 -6.68 -7.35 -11.26
C VAL A 207 -5.89 -8.16 -12.29
N ARG A 208 -5.99 -9.49 -12.29
CA ARG A 208 -5.32 -10.34 -13.28
C ARG A 208 -5.77 -10.07 -14.72
N ARG A 209 -7.06 -9.77 -14.96
CA ARG A 209 -7.54 -9.38 -16.31
C ARG A 209 -6.92 -8.04 -16.74
N ALA A 210 -6.87 -7.06 -15.86
CA ALA A 210 -6.24 -5.76 -16.12
C ALA A 210 -4.73 -5.90 -16.35
N ALA A 211 -4.06 -6.75 -15.58
CA ALA A 211 -2.63 -7.00 -15.69
C ALA A 211 -2.24 -7.56 -17.07
N ARG A 212 -3.08 -8.45 -17.67
CA ARG A 212 -2.83 -8.94 -19.04
C ARG A 212 -2.84 -7.81 -20.09
N LEU A 213 -3.69 -6.79 -19.91
CA LEU A 213 -3.68 -5.62 -20.79
C LEU A 213 -2.43 -4.77 -20.59
N ALA A 214 -2.03 -4.56 -19.32
CA ALA A 214 -0.79 -3.86 -19.00
C ALA A 214 0.43 -4.59 -19.58
N GLU A 215 0.48 -5.91 -19.45
CA GLU A 215 1.57 -6.74 -19.99
C GLU A 215 1.67 -6.65 -21.52
N ALA A 216 0.53 -6.72 -22.22
CA ALA A 216 0.50 -6.53 -23.66
C ALA A 216 0.93 -5.13 -24.09
N GLY A 217 0.50 -4.08 -23.34
CA GLY A 217 0.90 -2.70 -23.59
C GLY A 217 2.39 -2.42 -23.31
N LEU A 218 2.97 -3.15 -22.37
CA LEU A 218 4.38 -3.04 -22.00
C LEU A 218 5.29 -4.05 -22.71
N ALA A 219 4.80 -4.79 -23.69
CA ALA A 219 5.61 -5.79 -24.40
C ALA A 219 6.85 -5.21 -25.10
N THR A 220 6.83 -3.92 -25.44
CA THR A 220 7.96 -3.18 -26.03
C THR A 220 8.81 -2.43 -24.99
N PHE A 221 8.47 -2.54 -23.71
CA PHE A 221 9.28 -1.90 -22.65
C PHE A 221 10.68 -2.56 -22.63
N PRO A 222 11.76 -1.76 -22.52
CA PRO A 222 13.13 -2.28 -22.64
C PRO A 222 13.42 -3.40 -21.64
N ALA A 223 14.17 -4.41 -22.11
CA ALA A 223 14.67 -5.48 -21.26
C ALA A 223 15.67 -4.94 -20.23
N PRO A 224 15.87 -5.63 -19.08
CA PRO A 224 16.88 -5.24 -18.11
C PRO A 224 18.26 -5.09 -18.73
N ALA A 225 18.99 -4.04 -18.34
CA ALA A 225 20.39 -3.86 -18.77
C ALA A 225 21.23 -5.04 -18.28
N LYS A 226 22.11 -5.55 -19.14
CA LYS A 226 23.04 -6.63 -18.74
C LYS A 226 23.95 -6.10 -17.63
N PRO A 227 24.18 -6.87 -16.56
CA PRO A 227 25.15 -6.49 -15.55
C PRO A 227 26.54 -6.33 -16.21
N ARG A 228 27.20 -5.21 -15.92
CA ARG A 228 28.60 -4.95 -16.37
C ARG A 228 29.55 -5.79 -15.57
#